data_44f2a5427ad9e934e9b8306ffb967623
#
_entry.id   44f2a5427ad9e934e9b8306ffb967623
#
_cell.length_a   1.000
_cell.length_b   1.000
_cell.length_c   1.000
_cell.angle_alpha   90.00
_cell.angle_beta   90.00
_cell.angle_gamma   90.00
#
_symmetry.space_group_name_H-M   'P 1'
#
loop_
_entity.id
_entity.type
_entity.pdbx_description
1 polymer ?
#
loop_
_entity_poly.entity_id
_entity_poly.type
_entity_poly.pdbx_seq_one_letter_code
_entity_poly.pdbx_strand_id
1 'polypeptide(L)'
;GRWNTSKGGDYFAIGVGGAVTGKGADLLIIDDPHSEQEAALAEINPDIYDKTYEWYTSGPRQRLQPGGAIVVVMTRWSLRDLTARVLKSSAQRGGEEWEVIEFPAIMPSGTPLWPEFWPPAELAALKEELPNSKWMAQYQQQPTSESSAIVKREWWREWEENDPPPVTFIVQAWDTAFEKTNRADYSACTTWGVFYRADEDGVEQANLILLNAFRDRMEFPTLKRATVEQYDEWQPDSLIIEKKASGSPLIYEMRAMGIPAQEFTPTKGNDKITRLNAVSDMFASGIVWAPNRSWAEEVIDEVASFPAGEHDDYVDSVSLALARFRKGGFIRLPSDEREEDPLFRRRNGGYY
;
A
#
# COMPACT_ATOMS: atom_id res chain seq x y z
N GLY A 1 -12.25 -14.64 30.88
CA GLY A 1 -12.73 -15.59 31.89
C GLY A 1 -11.68 -16.60 32.30
N ARG A 2 -11.88 -17.24 33.46
CA ARG A 2 -10.99 -18.30 33.95
C ARG A 2 -11.81 -19.37 34.63
N TRP A 3 -11.51 -20.63 34.37
CA TRP A 3 -12.00 -21.78 35.14
C TRP A 3 -10.99 -22.92 35.14
N ASN A 4 -11.13 -23.82 36.08
CA ASN A 4 -10.30 -25.00 36.25
C ASN A 4 -11.13 -26.25 35.98
N THR A 5 -10.54 -27.27 35.38
CA THR A 5 -11.15 -28.57 35.23
C THR A 5 -10.96 -29.43 36.50
N SER A 6 -11.80 -30.43 36.68
CA SER A 6 -11.68 -31.36 37.79
C SER A 6 -10.41 -32.23 37.76
N LYS A 7 -9.69 -32.25 36.64
CA LYS A 7 -8.43 -32.97 36.46
C LYS A 7 -7.18 -32.07 36.50
N GLY A 8 -7.32 -30.84 36.99
CA GLY A 8 -6.19 -29.90 37.17
C GLY A 8 -5.84 -29.09 35.94
N GLY A 9 -6.62 -29.16 34.85
CA GLY A 9 -6.46 -28.26 33.71
C GLY A 9 -6.97 -26.86 34.03
N ASP A 10 -6.35 -25.84 33.46
CA ASP A 10 -6.72 -24.42 33.61
C ASP A 10 -7.10 -23.84 32.24
N TYR A 11 -8.20 -23.12 32.18
CA TYR A 11 -8.64 -22.38 31.00
C TYR A 11 -8.66 -20.88 31.31
N PHE A 12 -8.09 -20.11 30.41
CA PHE A 12 -8.05 -18.66 30.53
C PHE A 12 -8.39 -17.99 29.19
N ALA A 13 -9.36 -17.07 29.15
CA ALA A 13 -9.74 -16.32 27.96
C ALA A 13 -9.69 -14.80 28.23
N ILE A 14 -9.12 -14.07 27.26
CA ILE A 14 -9.04 -12.62 27.22
C ILE A 14 -9.28 -12.13 25.79
N GLY A 15 -9.62 -10.87 25.64
CA GLY A 15 -9.65 -10.20 24.35
C GLY A 15 -8.25 -9.88 23.82
N VAL A 16 -8.16 -9.61 22.53
CA VAL A 16 -6.94 -9.10 21.86
C VAL A 16 -6.49 -7.81 22.57
N GLY A 17 -5.17 -7.64 22.71
CA GLY A 17 -4.60 -6.52 23.47
C GLY A 17 -4.57 -6.75 25.00
N GLY A 18 -5.25 -7.78 25.52
CA GLY A 18 -5.23 -8.12 26.93
C GLY A 18 -3.89 -8.69 27.41
N ALA A 19 -3.59 -8.49 28.70
CA ALA A 19 -2.34 -8.96 29.31
C ALA A 19 -2.40 -10.46 29.62
N VAL A 20 -1.44 -11.23 29.08
CA VAL A 20 -1.25 -12.68 29.34
C VAL A 20 -0.11 -12.98 30.32
N THR A 21 0.34 -11.96 31.07
CA THR A 21 1.51 -12.06 31.96
C THR A 21 1.29 -13.13 33.05
N GLY A 22 2.31 -13.95 33.30
CA GLY A 22 2.27 -14.98 34.33
C GLY A 22 1.43 -16.21 34.01
N LYS A 23 1.01 -16.40 32.77
CA LYS A 23 0.27 -17.56 32.29
C LYS A 23 1.12 -18.36 31.30
N GLY A 24 1.19 -19.67 31.48
CA GLY A 24 1.69 -20.60 30.46
C GLY A 24 0.52 -21.26 29.75
N ALA A 25 0.72 -21.77 28.54
CA ALA A 25 -0.30 -22.48 27.77
C ALA A 25 0.32 -23.68 27.05
N ASP A 26 -0.33 -24.84 27.14
CA ASP A 26 -0.04 -26.01 26.31
C ASP A 26 -0.79 -25.93 24.98
N LEU A 27 -1.91 -25.24 24.97
CA LEU A 27 -2.71 -24.94 23.78
C LEU A 27 -3.10 -23.45 23.80
N LEU A 28 -2.71 -22.73 22.77
CA LEU A 28 -3.11 -21.36 22.51
C LEU A 28 -4.14 -21.35 21.38
N ILE A 29 -5.35 -20.87 21.66
CA ILE A 29 -6.39 -20.67 20.65
C ILE A 29 -6.57 -19.18 20.47
N ILE A 30 -6.46 -18.70 19.24
CA ILE A 30 -6.76 -17.33 18.83
C ILE A 30 -7.97 -17.40 17.93
N ASP A 31 -9.07 -16.84 18.41
CA ASP A 31 -10.37 -16.89 17.76
C ASP A 31 -10.80 -15.48 17.37
N ASP A 32 -11.06 -15.27 16.09
CA ASP A 32 -11.41 -14.00 15.46
C ASP A 32 -10.64 -12.78 16.01
N PRO A 33 -9.29 -12.73 15.80
CA PRO A 33 -8.44 -11.68 16.37
C PRO A 33 -8.67 -10.29 15.75
N HIS A 34 -9.43 -10.21 14.67
CA HIS A 34 -9.84 -8.97 14.01
C HIS A 34 -11.35 -8.86 13.97
N SER A 35 -11.88 -7.74 14.43
CA SER A 35 -13.29 -7.42 14.28
C SER A 35 -13.59 -6.78 12.92
N GLU A 36 -14.86 -6.82 12.51
CA GLU A 36 -15.33 -6.13 11.30
C GLU A 36 -15.04 -4.63 11.34
N GLN A 37 -15.16 -4.00 12.52
CA GLN A 37 -14.87 -2.59 12.71
C GLN A 37 -13.37 -2.28 12.52
N GLU A 38 -12.50 -3.14 13.07
CA GLU A 38 -11.06 -3.01 12.88
C GLU A 38 -10.67 -3.23 11.42
N ALA A 39 -11.28 -4.19 10.73
CA ALA A 39 -11.04 -4.42 9.31
C ALA A 39 -11.45 -3.20 8.46
N ALA A 40 -12.60 -2.58 8.76
CA ALA A 40 -13.02 -1.35 8.09
C ALA A 40 -12.09 -0.16 8.36
N LEU A 41 -11.60 -0.02 9.59
CA LEU A 41 -10.61 1.01 9.94
C LEU A 41 -9.24 0.72 9.30
N ALA A 42 -8.89 -0.55 9.11
CA ALA A 42 -7.63 -0.95 8.50
C ALA A 42 -7.59 -0.66 6.98
N GLU A 43 -8.72 -0.45 6.33
CA GLU A 43 -8.77 0.09 4.96
C GLU A 43 -8.14 1.50 4.89
N ILE A 44 -8.23 2.27 5.98
CA ILE A 44 -7.67 3.63 6.08
C ILE A 44 -6.31 3.60 6.79
N ASN A 45 -6.14 2.74 7.78
CA ASN A 45 -4.92 2.61 8.58
C ASN A 45 -4.51 1.15 8.74
N PRO A 46 -3.72 0.60 7.81
CA PRO A 46 -3.26 -0.78 7.84
C PRO A 46 -2.45 -1.20 9.08
N ASP A 47 -1.89 -0.25 9.84
CA ASP A 47 -1.14 -0.50 11.07
C ASP A 47 -1.97 -1.19 12.17
N ILE A 48 -3.29 -1.23 12.00
CA ILE A 48 -4.18 -1.96 12.90
C ILE A 48 -3.85 -3.46 12.91
N TYR A 49 -3.58 -4.02 11.73
CA TYR A 49 -3.16 -5.43 11.61
C TYR A 49 -1.78 -5.66 12.22
N ASP A 50 -0.88 -4.70 12.10
CA ASP A 50 0.46 -4.79 12.67
C ASP A 50 0.42 -4.81 14.21
N LYS A 51 -0.46 -4.04 14.84
CA LYS A 51 -0.68 -4.05 16.30
C LYS A 51 -1.15 -5.42 16.80
N THR A 52 -2.05 -6.08 16.07
CA THR A 52 -2.52 -7.43 16.42
C THR A 52 -1.40 -8.45 16.30
N TYR A 53 -0.58 -8.37 15.27
CA TYR A 53 0.60 -9.23 15.11
C TYR A 53 1.66 -8.97 16.18
N GLU A 54 1.91 -7.70 16.55
CA GLU A 54 2.81 -7.34 17.63
C GLU A 54 2.32 -7.88 18.98
N TRP A 55 1.04 -7.72 19.29
CA TRP A 55 0.43 -8.32 20.49
C TRP A 55 0.62 -9.84 20.51
N TYR A 56 0.36 -10.53 19.39
CA TYR A 56 0.56 -11.97 19.27
C TYR A 56 2.00 -12.37 19.59
N THR A 57 2.98 -11.71 18.98
CA THR A 57 4.40 -12.07 19.10
C THR A 57 5.01 -11.68 20.44
N SER A 58 4.59 -10.55 21.02
CA SER A 58 5.13 -10.04 22.30
C SER A 58 4.47 -10.65 23.52
N GLY A 59 3.26 -11.15 23.41
CA GLY A 59 2.47 -11.69 24.51
C GLY A 59 2.15 -13.19 24.36
N PRO A 60 1.05 -13.58 23.71
CA PRO A 60 0.54 -14.96 23.66
C PRO A 60 1.56 -15.98 23.17
N ARG A 61 2.28 -15.71 22.09
CA ARG A 61 3.28 -16.62 21.51
C ARG A 61 4.38 -16.99 22.50
N GLN A 62 4.81 -16.05 23.33
CA GLN A 62 5.86 -16.26 24.34
C GLN A 62 5.37 -17.06 25.57
N ARG A 63 4.09 -17.33 25.67
CA ARG A 63 3.48 -18.11 26.77
C ARG A 63 3.30 -19.58 26.44
N LEU A 64 3.49 -19.96 25.17
CA LEU A 64 3.41 -21.34 24.77
C LEU A 64 4.53 -22.16 25.42
N GLN A 65 4.14 -23.25 26.08
CA GLN A 65 5.09 -24.19 26.68
C GLN A 65 5.79 -25.00 25.60
N PRO A 66 6.99 -25.57 25.88
CA PRO A 66 7.66 -26.47 24.95
C PRO A 66 6.74 -27.64 24.55
N GLY A 67 6.55 -27.83 23.23
CA GLY A 67 5.63 -28.85 22.68
C GLY A 67 4.17 -28.43 22.66
N GLY A 68 3.82 -27.23 23.08
CA GLY A 68 2.48 -26.70 22.99
C GLY A 68 2.06 -26.38 21.55
N ALA A 69 0.76 -26.36 21.29
CA ALA A 69 0.15 -26.09 19.98
C ALA A 69 -0.52 -24.72 19.91
N ILE A 70 -0.56 -24.16 18.70
CA ILE A 70 -1.30 -22.94 18.40
C ILE A 70 -2.37 -23.24 17.37
N VAL A 71 -3.58 -22.74 17.60
CA VAL A 71 -4.69 -22.79 16.65
C VAL A 71 -5.15 -21.35 16.42
N VAL A 72 -5.19 -20.92 15.17
CA VAL A 72 -5.76 -19.64 14.76
C VAL A 72 -7.01 -19.92 13.95
N VAL A 73 -8.14 -19.42 14.41
CA VAL A 73 -9.43 -19.50 13.71
C VAL A 73 -9.88 -18.09 13.42
N MET A 74 -10.12 -17.76 12.16
CA MET A 74 -10.57 -16.42 11.79
C MET A 74 -11.15 -16.36 10.38
N THR A 75 -12.00 -15.39 10.16
CA THR A 75 -12.34 -14.90 8.83
C THR A 75 -11.15 -14.15 8.25
N ARG A 76 -10.85 -14.37 6.97
CA ARG A 76 -9.80 -13.60 6.28
C ARG A 76 -10.31 -12.19 5.95
N TRP A 77 -9.44 -11.19 6.14
CA TRP A 77 -9.77 -9.79 5.90
C TRP A 77 -8.83 -9.13 4.91
N SER A 78 -7.53 -9.46 4.97
CA SER A 78 -6.49 -8.79 4.22
C SER A 78 -5.26 -9.68 4.04
N LEU A 79 -4.39 -9.34 3.09
CA LEU A 79 -3.03 -9.88 2.98
C LEU A 79 -2.12 -9.46 4.15
N ARG A 80 -2.58 -8.56 5.03
CA ARG A 80 -1.87 -8.10 6.24
C ARG A 80 -2.49 -8.59 7.55
N ASP A 81 -3.57 -9.36 7.49
CA ASP A 81 -4.21 -9.93 8.69
C ASP A 81 -3.27 -10.89 9.45
N LEU A 82 -3.67 -11.28 10.67
CA LEU A 82 -2.82 -12.12 11.52
C LEU A 82 -2.39 -13.42 10.82
N THR A 83 -3.31 -14.10 10.12
CA THR A 83 -2.99 -15.33 9.39
C THR A 83 -1.94 -15.09 8.32
N ALA A 84 -2.10 -14.06 7.49
CA ALA A 84 -1.11 -13.72 6.44
C ALA A 84 0.27 -13.44 7.05
N ARG A 85 0.33 -12.67 8.14
CA ARG A 85 1.60 -12.33 8.82
C ARG A 85 2.28 -13.54 9.44
N VAL A 86 1.52 -14.43 10.05
CA VAL A 86 2.04 -15.66 10.66
C VAL A 86 2.61 -16.59 9.60
N LEU A 87 1.87 -16.83 8.51
CA LEU A 87 2.31 -17.68 7.40
C LEU A 87 3.55 -17.12 6.70
N LYS A 88 3.57 -15.80 6.43
CA LYS A 88 4.72 -15.12 5.85
C LYS A 88 5.96 -15.22 6.73
N SER A 89 5.82 -14.98 8.04
CA SER A 89 6.92 -15.09 9.00
C SER A 89 7.49 -16.50 9.07
N SER A 90 6.63 -17.53 9.01
CA SER A 90 7.04 -18.92 8.99
C SER A 90 7.83 -19.26 7.73
N ALA A 91 7.33 -18.88 6.56
CA ALA A 91 8.00 -19.13 5.27
C ALA A 91 9.38 -18.46 5.19
N GLN A 92 9.51 -17.21 5.67
CA GLN A 92 10.76 -16.45 5.60
C GLN A 92 11.85 -16.95 6.56
N ARG A 93 11.46 -17.49 7.72
CA ARG A 93 12.42 -17.84 8.79
C ARG A 93 12.73 -19.32 8.87
N GLY A 94 12.14 -20.16 8.01
CA GLY A 94 12.25 -21.62 8.10
C GLY A 94 11.73 -22.15 9.46
N GLY A 95 10.71 -21.48 9.99
CA GLY A 95 10.09 -21.78 11.27
C GLY A 95 9.14 -22.96 11.22
N GLU A 96 8.29 -23.07 12.27
CA GLU A 96 7.27 -24.10 12.38
C GLU A 96 6.35 -24.10 11.16
N GLU A 97 6.12 -25.28 10.56
CA GLU A 97 5.13 -25.41 9.49
C GLU A 97 3.73 -25.27 10.06
N TRP A 98 2.91 -24.43 9.40
CA TRP A 98 1.51 -24.29 9.73
C TRP A 98 0.68 -25.18 8.81
N GLU A 99 -0.18 -26.00 9.40
CA GLU A 99 -1.25 -26.64 8.66
C GLU A 99 -2.36 -25.60 8.42
N VAL A 100 -2.70 -25.36 7.16
CA VAL A 100 -3.72 -24.38 6.75
C VAL A 100 -4.95 -25.15 6.28
N ILE A 101 -6.09 -24.89 6.93
CA ILE A 101 -7.38 -25.47 6.56
C ILE A 101 -8.28 -24.31 6.11
N GLU A 102 -8.66 -24.32 4.84
CA GLU A 102 -9.50 -23.27 4.23
C GLU A 102 -10.92 -23.81 3.98
N PHE A 103 -11.91 -22.99 4.32
CA PHE A 103 -13.32 -23.27 4.09
C PHE A 103 -13.93 -22.21 3.16
N PRO A 104 -13.67 -22.25 1.84
CA PRO A 104 -14.26 -21.31 0.91
C PRO A 104 -15.76 -21.60 0.74
N ALA A 105 -16.57 -20.55 0.61
CA ALA A 105 -18.01 -20.70 0.41
C ALA A 105 -18.36 -21.49 -0.86
N ILE A 106 -17.56 -21.30 -1.92
CA ILE A 106 -17.64 -22.07 -3.16
C ILE A 106 -16.30 -22.82 -3.32
N MET A 107 -16.38 -24.13 -3.33
CA MET A 107 -15.24 -25.01 -3.51
C MET A 107 -14.63 -24.90 -4.93
N PRO A 108 -13.38 -25.33 -5.14
CA PRO A 108 -12.77 -25.37 -6.49
C PRO A 108 -13.58 -26.19 -7.51
N SER A 109 -14.41 -27.11 -7.05
CA SER A 109 -15.37 -27.87 -7.88
C SER A 109 -16.52 -27.01 -8.44
N GLY A 110 -16.69 -25.78 -7.95
CA GLY A 110 -17.82 -24.90 -8.28
C GLY A 110 -19.08 -25.15 -7.43
N THR A 111 -19.02 -26.07 -6.46
CA THR A 111 -20.14 -26.37 -5.58
C THR A 111 -20.00 -25.61 -4.26
N PRO A 112 -21.11 -25.17 -3.62
CA PRO A 112 -21.05 -24.63 -2.27
C PRO A 112 -20.42 -25.62 -1.28
N LEU A 113 -19.69 -25.09 -0.29
CA LEU A 113 -19.14 -25.89 0.81
C LEU A 113 -20.26 -26.58 1.62
N TRP A 114 -21.36 -25.88 1.82
CA TRP A 114 -22.51 -26.40 2.60
C TRP A 114 -23.83 -26.04 1.90
N PRO A 115 -24.22 -26.78 0.83
CA PRO A 115 -25.36 -26.46 -0.02
C PRO A 115 -26.73 -26.53 0.69
N GLU A 116 -26.84 -27.31 1.79
CA GLU A 116 -28.05 -27.42 2.58
C GLU A 116 -28.32 -26.15 3.39
N PHE A 117 -27.30 -25.42 3.77
CA PHE A 117 -27.39 -24.17 4.54
C PHE A 117 -27.26 -22.94 3.63
N TRP A 118 -26.34 -22.98 2.67
CA TRP A 118 -26.10 -21.93 1.70
C TRP A 118 -26.39 -22.42 0.27
N PRO A 119 -27.64 -22.33 -0.21
CA PRO A 119 -28.00 -22.68 -1.58
C PRO A 119 -27.22 -21.85 -2.60
N PRO A 120 -26.89 -22.40 -3.78
CA PRO A 120 -26.12 -21.68 -4.81
C PRO A 120 -26.74 -20.34 -5.22
N ALA A 121 -28.07 -20.24 -5.27
CA ALA A 121 -28.76 -18.99 -5.63
C ALA A 121 -28.55 -17.87 -4.59
N GLU A 122 -28.54 -18.22 -3.30
CA GLU A 122 -28.31 -17.24 -2.23
C GLU A 122 -26.85 -16.79 -2.20
N LEU A 123 -25.89 -17.70 -2.41
CA LEU A 123 -24.48 -17.32 -2.53
C LEU A 123 -24.22 -16.43 -3.74
N ALA A 124 -24.91 -16.69 -4.87
CA ALA A 124 -24.81 -15.85 -6.06
C ALA A 124 -25.36 -14.43 -5.79
N ALA A 125 -26.54 -14.34 -5.15
CA ALA A 125 -27.12 -13.05 -4.78
C ALA A 125 -26.20 -12.26 -3.83
N LEU A 126 -25.67 -12.92 -2.81
CA LEU A 126 -24.75 -12.31 -1.85
C LEU A 126 -23.45 -11.84 -2.52
N LYS A 127 -22.94 -12.61 -3.48
CA LYS A 127 -21.76 -12.21 -4.27
C LYS A 127 -22.00 -10.95 -5.09
N GLU A 128 -23.19 -10.77 -5.65
CA GLU A 128 -23.56 -9.55 -6.38
C GLU A 128 -23.73 -8.32 -5.48
N GLU A 129 -24.16 -8.53 -4.22
CA GLU A 129 -24.34 -7.44 -3.25
C GLU A 129 -23.04 -6.96 -2.64
N LEU A 130 -22.03 -7.84 -2.50
CA LEU A 130 -20.78 -7.53 -1.84
C LEU A 130 -19.73 -6.99 -2.84
N PRO A 131 -18.87 -6.05 -2.39
CA PRO A 131 -17.65 -5.75 -3.11
C PRO A 131 -16.84 -7.03 -3.35
N ASN A 132 -16.30 -7.22 -4.56
CA ASN A 132 -15.56 -8.44 -4.91
C ASN A 132 -14.44 -8.76 -3.90
N SER A 133 -13.83 -7.75 -3.33
CA SER A 133 -12.82 -7.87 -2.27
C SER A 133 -13.32 -8.58 -1.03
N LYS A 134 -14.45 -8.12 -0.51
CA LYS A 134 -15.06 -8.71 0.67
C LYS A 134 -15.49 -10.15 0.39
N TRP A 135 -16.05 -10.38 -0.79
CA TRP A 135 -16.37 -11.73 -1.23
C TRP A 135 -15.12 -12.64 -1.26
N MET A 136 -14.05 -12.19 -1.93
CA MET A 136 -12.82 -12.99 -2.04
C MET A 136 -12.15 -13.21 -0.69
N ALA A 137 -12.08 -12.20 0.16
CA ALA A 137 -11.46 -12.34 1.47
C ALA A 137 -12.29 -13.20 2.43
N GLN A 138 -13.54 -12.80 2.69
CA GLN A 138 -14.35 -13.35 3.78
C GLN A 138 -15.02 -14.67 3.39
N TYR A 139 -15.48 -14.80 2.15
CA TYR A 139 -16.23 -15.97 1.69
C TYR A 139 -15.35 -16.98 0.95
N GLN A 140 -14.36 -16.52 0.17
CA GLN A 140 -13.47 -17.43 -0.55
C GLN A 140 -12.13 -17.67 0.19
N GLN A 141 -11.89 -16.99 1.32
CA GLN A 141 -10.66 -17.08 2.13
C GLN A 141 -9.39 -16.66 1.37
N GLN A 142 -9.55 -15.91 0.28
CA GLN A 142 -8.50 -15.46 -0.62
C GLN A 142 -8.50 -13.92 -0.71
N PRO A 143 -7.99 -13.22 0.31
CA PRO A 143 -7.86 -11.77 0.24
C PRO A 143 -6.93 -11.39 -0.91
N THR A 144 -7.34 -10.39 -1.69
CA THR A 144 -6.58 -9.89 -2.84
C THR A 144 -6.12 -8.46 -2.59
N SER A 145 -5.00 -8.06 -3.19
CA SER A 145 -4.50 -6.70 -3.14
C SER A 145 -5.34 -5.74 -3.98
N GLU A 146 -5.92 -6.21 -5.08
CA GLU A 146 -6.66 -5.38 -6.04
C GLU A 146 -7.87 -4.65 -5.46
N SER A 147 -8.40 -5.14 -4.38
CA SER A 147 -9.65 -4.65 -3.80
C SER A 147 -9.53 -3.46 -2.89
N SER A 148 -8.33 -3.24 -2.35
CA SER A 148 -8.01 -2.06 -1.55
C SER A 148 -7.12 -1.08 -2.32
N ALA A 149 -6.80 -1.39 -3.58
CA ALA A 149 -5.95 -0.57 -4.40
C ALA A 149 -6.60 0.80 -4.68
N ILE A 150 -5.90 1.85 -4.34
CA ILE A 150 -6.29 3.24 -4.63
C ILE A 150 -6.18 3.50 -6.13
N VAL A 151 -5.17 2.92 -6.76
CA VAL A 151 -4.93 3.00 -8.21
C VAL A 151 -5.00 1.59 -8.79
N LYS A 152 -5.90 1.38 -9.73
CA LYS A 152 -6.06 0.09 -10.37
C LYS A 152 -5.01 -0.12 -11.46
N ARG A 153 -4.51 -1.36 -11.61
CA ARG A 153 -3.56 -1.72 -12.65
C ARG A 153 -4.08 -1.38 -14.06
N GLU A 154 -5.34 -1.63 -14.31
CA GLU A 154 -6.02 -1.38 -15.59
C GLU A 154 -6.12 0.11 -15.98
N TRP A 155 -5.85 1.04 -15.06
CA TRP A 155 -5.83 2.46 -15.34
C TRP A 155 -4.51 2.96 -15.94
N TRP A 156 -3.46 2.15 -15.85
CA TRP A 156 -2.21 2.44 -16.51
C TRP A 156 -2.33 2.18 -18.00
N ARG A 157 -1.75 3.08 -18.80
CA ARG A 157 -1.64 2.91 -20.26
C ARG A 157 -0.26 2.40 -20.60
N GLU A 158 -0.21 1.42 -21.49
CA GLU A 158 1.06 0.88 -21.97
C GLU A 158 1.60 1.72 -23.12
N TRP A 159 2.88 2.10 -23.05
CA TRP A 159 3.62 2.71 -24.15
C TRP A 159 4.37 1.62 -24.91
N GLU A 160 3.91 1.34 -26.13
CA GLU A 160 4.38 0.19 -26.93
C GLU A 160 5.68 0.49 -27.69
N GLU A 161 6.05 1.76 -27.88
CA GLU A 161 7.25 2.14 -28.60
C GLU A 161 8.51 1.96 -27.74
N ASN A 162 9.64 1.69 -28.40
CA ASN A 162 10.92 1.48 -27.70
C ASN A 162 11.47 2.76 -27.05
N ASP A 163 11.27 3.89 -27.72
CA ASP A 163 11.70 5.19 -27.25
C ASP A 163 10.52 5.95 -26.62
N PRO A 164 10.76 6.72 -25.55
CA PRO A 164 9.70 7.54 -24.96
C PRO A 164 9.27 8.65 -25.94
N PRO A 165 8.03 9.15 -25.82
CA PRO A 165 7.59 10.29 -26.61
C PRO A 165 8.43 11.55 -26.28
N PRO A 166 8.49 12.54 -27.19
CA PRO A 166 9.07 13.82 -26.86
C PRO A 166 8.33 14.45 -25.67
N VAL A 167 9.06 14.72 -24.59
CA VAL A 167 8.51 15.33 -23.37
C VAL A 167 8.89 16.81 -23.29
N THR A 168 8.00 17.61 -22.74
CA THR A 168 8.18 19.07 -22.61
C THR A 168 8.60 19.52 -21.22
N PHE A 169 8.43 18.68 -20.22
CA PHE A 169 8.82 18.95 -18.83
C PHE A 169 9.07 17.63 -18.09
N ILE A 170 10.18 17.56 -17.36
CA ILE A 170 10.59 16.36 -16.63
C ILE A 170 10.57 16.64 -15.14
N VAL A 171 9.92 15.75 -14.37
CA VAL A 171 9.91 15.75 -12.90
C VAL A 171 10.59 14.50 -12.41
N GLN A 172 11.53 14.65 -11.50
CA GLN A 172 12.15 13.56 -10.77
C GLN A 172 11.83 13.71 -9.28
N ALA A 173 11.30 12.66 -8.66
CA ALA A 173 10.92 12.65 -7.26
C ALA A 173 11.62 11.53 -6.50
N TRP A 174 12.16 11.87 -5.32
CA TRP A 174 12.84 10.95 -4.44
C TRP A 174 12.11 10.78 -3.11
N ASP A 175 11.78 9.55 -2.75
CA ASP A 175 11.56 9.15 -1.37
C ASP A 175 12.85 8.54 -0.82
N THR A 176 13.35 9.07 0.30
CA THR A 176 14.65 8.68 0.82
C THR A 176 14.54 8.10 2.21
N ALA A 177 15.05 6.88 2.39
CA ALA A 177 15.16 6.24 3.68
C ALA A 177 16.60 6.31 4.21
N PHE A 178 16.75 6.48 5.51
CA PHE A 178 18.06 6.50 6.16
C PHE A 178 17.96 5.97 7.58
N GLU A 179 18.31 4.70 7.77
CA GLU A 179 18.63 4.16 9.09
C GLU A 179 19.93 3.35 9.06
N LYS A 180 20.76 3.54 10.10
CA LYS A 180 22.00 2.79 10.32
C LYS A 180 21.80 1.34 10.79
N THR A 181 20.61 0.79 10.66
CA THR A 181 20.29 -0.56 11.13
C THR A 181 20.24 -1.56 9.97
N ASN A 182 20.48 -2.84 10.23
CA ASN A 182 20.41 -3.96 9.27
C ASN A 182 19.00 -4.17 8.62
N ARG A 183 18.07 -3.23 8.83
CA ARG A 183 16.73 -3.15 8.25
C ARG A 183 16.50 -1.80 7.57
N ALA A 184 17.52 -1.25 6.89
CA ALA A 184 17.36 -0.01 6.13
C ALA A 184 16.22 -0.17 5.10
N ASP A 185 15.28 0.77 5.12
CA ASP A 185 14.26 0.89 4.09
C ASP A 185 14.89 1.28 2.75
N TYR A 186 14.19 1.06 1.65
CA TYR A 186 14.66 1.45 0.33
C TYR A 186 14.58 2.98 0.15
N SER A 187 15.52 3.51 -0.64
CA SER A 187 15.34 4.82 -1.26
C SER A 187 14.86 4.62 -2.69
N ALA A 188 13.79 5.29 -3.07
CA ALA A 188 13.16 5.16 -4.37
C ALA A 188 13.11 6.50 -5.12
N CYS A 189 13.28 6.43 -6.42
CA CYS A 189 13.17 7.55 -7.33
C CYS A 189 12.32 7.18 -8.52
N THR A 190 11.43 8.08 -8.95
CA THR A 190 10.75 7.97 -10.23
C THR A 190 10.93 9.24 -11.05
N THR A 191 11.16 9.06 -12.35
CA THR A 191 11.33 10.14 -13.33
C THR A 191 10.17 10.13 -14.30
N TRP A 192 9.54 11.26 -14.48
CA TRP A 192 8.30 11.41 -15.25
C TRP A 192 8.41 12.53 -16.24
N GLY A 193 7.80 12.36 -17.41
CA GLY A 193 7.69 13.40 -18.42
C GLY A 193 6.25 13.73 -18.78
N VAL A 194 5.96 14.98 -19.12
CA VAL A 194 4.70 15.37 -19.75
C VAL A 194 4.85 15.43 -21.26
N PHE A 195 3.92 14.80 -21.97
CA PHE A 195 3.84 14.82 -23.41
C PHE A 195 2.41 15.10 -23.88
N TYR A 196 2.25 15.51 -25.14
CA TYR A 196 0.94 15.84 -25.69
C TYR A 196 0.54 14.81 -26.73
N ARG A 197 -0.70 14.40 -26.67
CA ARG A 197 -1.31 13.47 -27.64
C ARG A 197 -2.70 13.95 -27.99
N ALA A 198 -3.03 13.94 -29.31
CA ALA A 198 -4.39 14.21 -29.76
C ALA A 198 -5.34 13.07 -29.33
N ASP A 199 -6.50 13.43 -28.81
CA ASP A 199 -7.61 12.50 -28.56
C ASP A 199 -8.35 12.16 -29.86
N GLU A 200 -9.46 11.40 -29.75
CA GLU A 200 -10.28 10.99 -30.89
C GLU A 200 -10.91 12.17 -31.66
N ASP A 201 -11.10 13.29 -30.98
CA ASP A 201 -11.63 14.54 -31.53
C ASP A 201 -10.53 15.46 -32.09
N GLY A 202 -9.27 15.05 -32.01
CA GLY A 202 -8.10 15.80 -32.49
C GLY A 202 -7.65 16.91 -31.55
N VAL A 203 -8.13 16.93 -30.31
CA VAL A 203 -7.71 17.90 -29.29
C VAL A 203 -6.46 17.39 -28.58
N GLU A 204 -5.41 18.20 -28.54
CA GLU A 204 -4.19 17.85 -27.81
C GLU A 204 -4.43 17.83 -26.31
N GLN A 205 -4.20 16.68 -25.70
CA GLN A 205 -4.28 16.48 -24.26
C GLN A 205 -2.92 16.20 -23.67
N ALA A 206 -2.65 16.76 -22.51
CA ALA A 206 -1.44 16.49 -21.76
C ALA A 206 -1.53 15.10 -21.10
N ASN A 207 -0.50 14.32 -21.29
CA ASN A 207 -0.34 12.97 -20.72
C ASN A 207 0.96 12.89 -19.96
N LEU A 208 1.08 11.93 -19.05
CA LEU A 208 2.28 11.68 -18.25
C LEU A 208 2.85 10.31 -18.60
N ILE A 209 4.17 10.24 -18.75
CA ILE A 209 4.87 8.98 -18.99
C ILE A 209 5.94 8.76 -17.93
N LEU A 210 5.99 7.53 -17.39
CA LEU A 210 7.07 7.07 -16.55
C LEU A 210 8.31 6.80 -17.41
N LEU A 211 9.35 7.60 -17.23
CA LEU A 211 10.59 7.54 -18.01
C LEU A 211 11.62 6.60 -17.39
N ASN A 212 11.69 6.59 -16.04
CA ASN A 212 12.62 5.74 -15.29
C ASN A 212 12.13 5.53 -13.86
N ALA A 213 12.57 4.42 -13.26
CA ALA A 213 12.44 4.15 -11.84
C ALA A 213 13.73 3.52 -11.32
N PHE A 214 14.13 3.94 -10.12
CA PHE A 214 15.31 3.47 -9.44
C PHE A 214 14.99 3.22 -7.97
N ARG A 215 15.41 2.09 -7.43
CA ARG A 215 15.25 1.76 -6.01
C ARG A 215 16.44 0.93 -5.53
N ASP A 216 17.03 1.32 -4.42
CA ASP A 216 18.08 0.55 -3.77
C ASP A 216 18.17 0.89 -2.27
N ARG A 217 18.82 0.02 -1.51
CA ARG A 217 19.21 0.26 -0.12
C ARG A 217 20.58 0.89 -0.08
N MET A 218 20.65 2.16 0.29
CA MET A 218 21.87 2.93 0.15
C MET A 218 22.23 3.66 1.45
N GLU A 219 23.54 3.66 1.75
CA GLU A 219 24.10 4.63 2.68
C GLU A 219 24.18 6.02 2.02
N PHE A 220 24.19 7.07 2.84
CA PHE A 220 24.14 8.46 2.37
C PHE A 220 25.14 8.82 1.27
N PRO A 221 26.44 8.42 1.30
CA PRO A 221 27.36 8.72 0.22
C PRO A 221 26.96 8.11 -1.13
N THR A 222 26.39 6.90 -1.09
CA THR A 222 25.90 6.18 -2.28
C THR A 222 24.61 6.81 -2.78
N LEU A 223 23.68 7.16 -1.88
CA LEU A 223 22.45 7.86 -2.20
C LEU A 223 22.73 9.20 -2.87
N LYS A 224 23.66 10.00 -2.33
CA LYS A 224 24.11 11.26 -2.93
C LYS A 224 24.62 11.04 -4.36
N ARG A 225 25.50 10.07 -4.58
CA ARG A 225 26.04 9.77 -5.91
C ARG A 225 24.94 9.33 -6.87
N ALA A 226 24.07 8.40 -6.45
CA ALA A 226 22.95 7.94 -7.27
C ALA A 226 22.01 9.10 -7.66
N THR A 227 21.73 10.02 -6.74
CA THR A 227 20.90 11.19 -7.02
C THR A 227 21.53 12.10 -8.07
N VAL A 228 22.86 12.32 -8.01
CA VAL A 228 23.58 13.10 -9.02
C VAL A 228 23.58 12.39 -10.36
N GLU A 229 23.87 11.07 -10.40
CA GLU A 229 23.87 10.26 -11.62
C GLU A 229 22.49 10.31 -12.30
N GLN A 230 21.41 10.12 -11.53
CA GLN A 230 20.03 10.19 -12.06
C GLN A 230 19.66 11.61 -12.53
N TYR A 231 20.13 12.64 -11.82
CA TYR A 231 19.93 14.03 -12.25
C TYR A 231 20.66 14.33 -13.55
N ASP A 232 21.91 13.91 -13.69
CA ASP A 232 22.73 14.15 -14.87
C ASP A 232 22.23 13.39 -16.11
N GLU A 233 21.68 12.19 -15.90
CA GLU A 233 21.09 11.37 -16.97
C GLU A 233 19.81 11.99 -17.53
N TRP A 234 18.91 12.41 -16.65
CA TRP A 234 17.56 12.83 -17.04
C TRP A 234 17.38 14.35 -17.14
N GLN A 235 18.29 15.14 -16.59
CA GLN A 235 18.24 16.61 -16.56
C GLN A 235 16.83 17.15 -16.21
N PRO A 236 16.25 16.77 -15.07
CA PRO A 236 14.88 17.12 -14.76
C PRO A 236 14.71 18.63 -14.55
N ASP A 237 13.60 19.18 -15.06
CA ASP A 237 13.19 20.55 -14.81
C ASP A 237 12.79 20.78 -13.34
N SER A 238 12.37 19.72 -12.67
CA SER A 238 12.02 19.75 -11.24
C SER A 238 12.51 18.49 -10.52
N LEU A 239 13.47 18.67 -9.62
CA LEU A 239 13.94 17.63 -8.69
C LEU A 239 13.27 17.83 -7.32
N ILE A 240 12.48 16.85 -6.85
CA ILE A 240 11.77 16.90 -5.57
C ILE A 240 12.35 15.83 -4.65
N ILE A 241 12.65 16.19 -3.42
CA ILE A 241 13.16 15.27 -2.40
C ILE A 241 12.28 15.40 -1.16
N GLU A 242 11.75 14.26 -0.65
CA GLU A 242 10.97 14.27 0.58
C GLU A 242 11.88 14.57 1.78
N LYS A 243 11.45 15.52 2.61
CA LYS A 243 12.15 15.90 3.82
C LYS A 243 11.85 14.92 4.94
N LYS A 244 12.50 13.79 4.93
CA LYS A 244 12.66 12.86 6.07
C LYS A 244 14.08 13.00 6.64
N ALA A 245 14.45 12.16 7.60
CA ALA A 245 15.75 12.22 8.26
C ALA A 245 16.95 12.26 7.29
N SER A 246 16.88 11.56 6.16
CA SER A 246 17.91 11.51 5.11
C SER A 246 17.73 12.57 4.01
N GLY A 247 16.51 13.00 3.74
CA GLY A 247 16.22 13.96 2.68
C GLY A 247 16.78 15.34 2.96
N SER A 248 16.82 15.79 4.22
CA SER A 248 17.34 17.11 4.58
C SER A 248 18.84 17.29 4.26
N PRO A 249 19.75 16.38 4.63
CA PRO A 249 21.13 16.42 4.21
C PRO A 249 21.31 16.33 2.70
N LEU A 250 20.54 15.47 2.02
CA LEU A 250 20.62 15.30 0.57
C LEU A 250 20.23 16.58 -0.17
N ILE A 251 19.14 17.24 0.23
CA ILE A 251 18.71 18.51 -0.35
C ILE A 251 19.81 19.57 -0.22
N TYR A 252 20.45 19.66 0.96
CA TYR A 252 21.55 20.60 1.19
C TYR A 252 22.72 20.32 0.26
N GLU A 253 23.16 19.07 0.14
CA GLU A 253 24.26 18.66 -0.72
C GLU A 253 23.96 18.91 -2.21
N MET A 254 22.76 18.60 -2.69
CA MET A 254 22.34 18.88 -4.06
C MET A 254 22.41 20.39 -4.36
N ARG A 255 21.86 21.21 -3.46
CA ARG A 255 21.90 22.69 -3.63
C ARG A 255 23.32 23.23 -3.58
N ALA A 256 24.19 22.69 -2.72
CA ALA A 256 25.60 23.07 -2.66
C ALA A 256 26.36 22.74 -3.97
N MET A 257 25.92 21.73 -4.72
CA MET A 257 26.46 21.36 -6.03
C MET A 257 25.80 22.13 -7.18
N GLY A 258 24.88 23.05 -6.89
CA GLY A 258 24.17 23.85 -7.91
C GLY A 258 22.93 23.15 -8.49
N ILE A 259 22.52 21.99 -7.97
CA ILE A 259 21.32 21.28 -8.38
C ILE A 259 20.11 21.84 -7.62
N PRO A 260 19.06 22.36 -8.32
CA PRO A 260 17.93 23.05 -7.67
C PRO A 260 16.91 22.07 -7.06
N ALA A 261 17.32 21.33 -6.02
CA ALA A 261 16.44 20.40 -5.33
C ALA A 261 15.34 21.13 -4.56
N GLN A 262 14.09 20.75 -4.82
CA GLN A 262 12.91 21.23 -4.11
C GLN A 262 12.62 20.31 -2.92
N GLU A 263 12.31 20.94 -1.79
CA GLU A 263 11.95 20.23 -0.56
C GLU A 263 10.46 19.97 -0.54
N PHE A 264 10.08 18.73 -0.27
CA PHE A 264 8.71 18.38 0.10
C PHE A 264 8.67 17.95 1.57
N THR A 265 7.87 18.65 2.37
CA THR A 265 7.67 18.32 3.79
C THR A 265 6.28 17.74 3.99
N PRO A 266 6.16 16.46 4.40
CA PRO A 266 4.87 15.88 4.77
C PRO A 266 4.23 16.67 5.92
N THR A 267 2.96 17.00 5.78
CA THR A 267 2.19 17.67 6.85
C THR A 267 1.27 16.68 7.55
N LYS A 268 0.86 16.99 8.78
CA LYS A 268 -0.07 16.15 9.54
C LYS A 268 -1.40 16.03 8.77
N GLY A 269 -1.83 14.80 8.49
CA GLY A 269 -3.02 14.51 7.67
C GLY A 269 -2.73 14.39 6.16
N ASN A 270 -1.46 14.47 5.73
CA ASN A 270 -1.03 14.24 4.36
C ASN A 270 -0.18 12.95 4.29
N ASP A 271 -0.78 11.84 4.71
CA ASP A 271 -0.17 10.52 4.66
C ASP A 271 -0.11 9.96 3.22
N LYS A 272 0.54 8.82 3.03
CA LYS A 272 0.70 8.16 1.73
C LYS A 272 -0.65 7.89 1.03
N ILE A 273 -1.65 7.44 1.79
CA ILE A 273 -3.00 7.16 1.29
C ILE A 273 -3.63 8.44 0.74
N THR A 274 -3.59 9.51 1.52
CA THR A 274 -4.12 10.82 1.12
C THR A 274 -3.40 11.35 -0.13
N ARG A 275 -2.07 11.22 -0.19
CA ARG A 275 -1.28 11.66 -1.35
C ARG A 275 -1.60 10.89 -2.62
N LEU A 276 -1.70 9.57 -2.54
CA LEU A 276 -2.03 8.77 -3.72
C LEU A 276 -3.47 9.00 -4.17
N ASN A 277 -4.42 9.14 -3.23
CA ASN A 277 -5.80 9.50 -3.56
C ASN A 277 -5.89 10.84 -4.29
N ALA A 278 -5.07 11.82 -3.91
CA ALA A 278 -5.05 13.14 -4.55
C ALA A 278 -4.59 13.13 -6.02
N VAL A 279 -4.01 12.02 -6.50
CA VAL A 279 -3.58 11.87 -7.90
C VAL A 279 -4.22 10.66 -8.59
N SER A 280 -5.07 9.91 -7.90
CA SER A 280 -5.70 8.68 -8.43
C SER A 280 -6.61 8.93 -9.62
N ASP A 281 -7.25 10.08 -9.69
CA ASP A 281 -8.09 10.53 -10.79
C ASP A 281 -7.30 10.73 -12.10
N MET A 282 -5.99 11.03 -12.02
CA MET A 282 -5.11 11.09 -13.19
C MET A 282 -4.94 9.70 -13.82
N PHE A 283 -4.82 8.66 -13.01
CA PHE A 283 -4.80 7.28 -13.48
C PHE A 283 -6.16 6.87 -14.06
N ALA A 284 -7.23 7.16 -13.33
CA ALA A 284 -8.59 6.81 -13.76
C ALA A 284 -9.01 7.50 -15.08
N SER A 285 -8.46 8.69 -15.35
CA SER A 285 -8.67 9.39 -16.64
C SER A 285 -7.86 8.83 -17.81
N GLY A 286 -6.95 7.86 -17.54
CA GLY A 286 -6.16 7.20 -18.58
C GLY A 286 -5.04 8.06 -19.19
N ILE A 287 -4.57 9.08 -18.46
CA ILE A 287 -3.46 9.96 -18.93
C ILE A 287 -2.10 9.51 -18.43
N VAL A 288 -2.00 8.45 -17.62
CA VAL A 288 -0.74 7.94 -17.04
C VAL A 288 -0.27 6.74 -17.84
N TRP A 289 0.95 6.84 -18.38
CA TRP A 289 1.56 5.86 -19.26
C TRP A 289 2.84 5.30 -18.66
N ALA A 290 3.14 4.04 -18.97
CA ALA A 290 4.39 3.40 -18.61
C ALA A 290 4.89 2.52 -19.76
N PRO A 291 6.23 2.40 -19.97
CA PRO A 291 6.78 1.53 -20.99
C PRO A 291 6.69 0.06 -20.56
N ASN A 292 6.61 -0.84 -21.54
CA ASN A 292 6.68 -2.28 -21.31
C ASN A 292 8.13 -2.68 -20.96
N ARG A 293 8.51 -2.48 -19.70
CA ARG A 293 9.84 -2.79 -19.15
C ARG A 293 9.68 -3.38 -17.75
N SER A 294 10.56 -4.30 -17.37
CA SER A 294 10.51 -4.98 -16.07
C SER A 294 10.53 -4.01 -14.87
N TRP A 295 11.35 -2.97 -14.95
CA TRP A 295 11.43 -1.96 -13.89
C TRP A 295 10.15 -1.11 -13.77
N ALA A 296 9.45 -0.87 -14.88
CA ALA A 296 8.16 -0.15 -14.87
C ALA A 296 7.06 -1.04 -14.28
N GLU A 297 7.09 -2.34 -14.56
CA GLU A 297 6.18 -3.32 -13.95
C GLU A 297 6.31 -3.34 -12.43
N GLU A 298 7.52 -3.21 -11.87
CA GLU A 298 7.73 -3.12 -10.43
C GLU A 298 7.00 -1.91 -9.82
N VAL A 299 7.04 -0.75 -10.51
CA VAL A 299 6.30 0.46 -10.07
C VAL A 299 4.80 0.25 -10.16
N ILE A 300 4.32 -0.32 -11.27
CA ILE A 300 2.90 -0.59 -11.50
C ILE A 300 2.37 -1.55 -10.43
N ASP A 301 3.09 -2.65 -10.17
CA ASP A 301 2.70 -3.65 -9.18
C ASP A 301 2.61 -3.05 -7.78
N GLU A 302 3.59 -2.23 -7.39
CA GLU A 302 3.62 -1.61 -6.06
C GLU A 302 2.48 -0.59 -5.90
N VAL A 303 2.28 0.29 -6.87
CA VAL A 303 1.20 1.30 -6.84
C VAL A 303 -0.18 0.64 -6.89
N ALA A 304 -0.35 -0.40 -7.73
CA ALA A 304 -1.61 -1.12 -7.87
C ALA A 304 -1.90 -2.06 -6.68
N SER A 305 -0.91 -2.42 -5.88
CA SER A 305 -1.12 -3.21 -4.66
C SER A 305 -1.28 -2.37 -3.40
N PHE A 306 -0.98 -1.08 -3.46
CA PHE A 306 -1.08 -0.18 -2.30
C PHE A 306 -2.55 0.12 -1.93
N PRO A 307 -2.94 0.11 -0.62
CA PRO A 307 -2.10 0.05 0.59
C PRO A 307 -1.81 -1.37 1.10
N ALA A 308 -2.29 -2.42 0.46
CA ALA A 308 -2.15 -3.81 0.94
C ALA A 308 -0.80 -4.45 0.58
N GLY A 309 -0.04 -3.85 -0.34
CA GLY A 309 1.25 -4.33 -0.82
C GLY A 309 2.34 -4.40 0.26
N GLU A 310 3.43 -5.09 -0.08
CA GLU A 310 4.59 -5.28 0.81
C GLU A 310 5.49 -4.05 0.89
N HIS A 311 5.59 -3.32 -0.21
CA HIS A 311 6.41 -2.14 -0.40
C HIS A 311 5.56 -0.94 -0.75
N ASP A 312 6.02 0.25 -0.40
CA ASP A 312 5.34 1.51 -0.66
C ASP A 312 6.31 2.69 -0.96
N ASP A 313 7.56 2.34 -1.30
CA ASP A 313 8.62 3.32 -1.57
C ASP A 313 8.38 4.07 -2.89
N TYR A 314 7.95 3.34 -3.95
CA TYR A 314 7.57 3.96 -5.21
C TYR A 314 6.28 4.76 -5.12
N VAL A 315 5.34 4.37 -4.26
CA VAL A 315 4.05 5.07 -4.07
C VAL A 315 4.30 6.52 -3.68
N ASP A 316 5.22 6.77 -2.75
CA ASP A 316 5.56 8.12 -2.31
C ASP A 316 6.20 8.92 -3.44
N SER A 317 7.20 8.38 -4.12
CA SER A 317 7.86 9.00 -5.25
C SER A 317 6.88 9.34 -6.38
N VAL A 318 6.02 8.39 -6.78
CA VAL A 318 4.98 8.57 -7.81
C VAL A 318 4.01 9.68 -7.42
N SER A 319 3.45 9.62 -6.21
CA SER A 319 2.46 10.61 -5.76
C SER A 319 3.04 12.02 -5.72
N LEU A 320 4.31 12.19 -5.33
CA LEU A 320 5.00 13.47 -5.32
C LEU A 320 5.20 14.03 -6.74
N ALA A 321 5.66 13.18 -7.68
CA ALA A 321 5.88 13.58 -9.07
C ALA A 321 4.57 14.01 -9.74
N LEU A 322 3.51 13.20 -9.63
CA LEU A 322 2.23 13.50 -10.26
C LEU A 322 1.58 14.76 -9.66
N ALA A 323 1.62 14.93 -8.34
CA ALA A 323 1.14 16.12 -7.68
C ALA A 323 1.88 17.39 -8.14
N ARG A 324 3.15 17.29 -8.51
CA ARG A 324 3.93 18.41 -9.06
C ARG A 324 3.41 18.86 -10.41
N PHE A 325 3.06 17.93 -11.31
CA PHE A 325 2.47 18.25 -12.61
C PHE A 325 1.11 18.95 -12.45
N ARG A 326 0.26 18.46 -11.54
CA ARG A 326 -1.05 19.07 -11.25
C ARG A 326 -0.87 20.50 -10.70
N LYS A 327 -0.06 20.67 -9.66
CA LYS A 327 0.23 22.00 -9.06
C LYS A 327 0.93 22.96 -10.03
N GLY A 328 1.70 22.44 -10.96
CA GLY A 328 2.36 23.22 -12.01
C GLY A 328 1.44 23.65 -13.14
N GLY A 329 0.19 23.18 -13.16
CA GLY A 329 -0.78 23.50 -14.21
C GLY A 329 -0.52 22.80 -15.54
N PHE A 330 0.37 21.78 -15.56
CA PHE A 330 0.61 20.94 -16.75
C PHE A 330 -0.55 20.00 -17.02
N ILE A 331 -1.18 19.49 -15.95
CA ILE A 331 -2.35 18.63 -16.00
C ILE A 331 -3.53 19.37 -15.37
N ARG A 332 -4.65 19.43 -16.10
CA ARG A 332 -5.94 19.91 -15.60
C ARG A 332 -7.00 18.88 -15.96
N LEU A 333 -7.71 18.43 -14.95
CA LEU A 333 -8.81 17.49 -15.11
C LEU A 333 -10.16 18.21 -14.90
N PRO A 334 -11.27 17.68 -15.44
CA PRO A 334 -12.60 18.24 -15.19
C PRO A 334 -12.97 18.31 -13.70
N SER A 335 -12.34 17.47 -12.86
CA SER A 335 -12.49 17.52 -11.40
C SER A 335 -11.92 18.80 -10.79
N ASP A 336 -10.86 19.38 -11.38
CA ASP A 336 -10.21 20.60 -10.88
C ASP A 336 -11.08 21.84 -11.09
N GLU A 337 -11.87 21.88 -12.16
CA GLU A 337 -12.78 23.00 -12.46
C GLU A 337 -13.92 23.13 -11.45
N ARG A 338 -14.35 22.02 -10.83
CA ARG A 338 -15.41 22.02 -9.80
C ARG A 338 -14.95 22.61 -8.47
N GLU A 339 -13.67 22.58 -8.16
CA GLU A 339 -13.11 23.18 -6.94
C GLU A 339 -12.93 24.72 -7.09
N GLU A 340 -12.83 25.22 -8.31
CA GLU A 340 -12.70 26.66 -8.59
C GLU A 340 -14.04 27.41 -8.69
N ASP A 341 -15.20 26.72 -8.65
CA ASP A 341 -16.51 27.35 -8.71
C ASP A 341 -16.74 28.26 -7.47
N PRO A 342 -16.95 29.58 -7.66
CA PRO A 342 -17.09 30.55 -6.58
C PRO A 342 -18.22 30.27 -5.59
N LEU A 343 -19.19 29.44 -5.96
CA LEU A 343 -20.31 29.04 -5.10
C LEU A 343 -19.87 28.11 -3.94
N PHE A 344 -18.76 27.39 -4.08
CA PHE A 344 -18.21 26.56 -3.01
C PHE A 344 -17.33 27.35 -2.01
N ARG A 345 -16.78 28.49 -2.38
CA ARG A 345 -15.94 29.33 -1.48
C ARG A 345 -16.72 30.10 -0.41
N ARG A 346 -18.06 30.17 -0.47
CA ARG A 346 -18.86 31.00 0.42
C ARG A 346 -19.30 30.36 1.74
N ARG A 347 -18.93 29.14 2.07
CA ARG A 347 -19.36 28.46 3.31
C ARG A 347 -18.38 28.49 4.49
N ASN A 348 -17.18 29.05 4.34
CA ASN A 348 -16.21 29.16 5.45
C ASN A 348 -15.93 30.61 5.89
N GLY A 349 -16.88 31.51 5.72
CA GLY A 349 -16.76 32.90 6.13
C GLY A 349 -17.82 33.27 7.15
N GLY A 350 -17.44 33.33 8.43
CA GLY A 350 -18.07 34.20 9.39
C GLY A 350 -19.04 33.58 10.40
N TYR A 351 -18.52 33.39 11.62
CA TYR A 351 -19.25 33.87 12.79
C TYR A 351 -18.27 34.57 13.72
N TYR A 352 -18.64 35.73 14.17
CA TYR A 352 -18.01 36.61 15.14
C TYR A 352 -17.71 35.93 16.47
#